data_e3bbbb4f063191450298b8fe8cdd6f97
#
_entry.id   e3bbbb4f063191450298b8fe8cdd6f97
#
_cell.length_a   1.000
_cell.length_b   1.000
_cell.length_c   1.000
_cell.angle_alpha   90.00
_cell.angle_beta   90.00
_cell.angle_gamma   90.00
#
_symmetry.space_group_name_H-M   'P 1'
#
loop_
_entity.id
_entity.type
_entity.pdbx_description
1 polymer ?
#
loop_
_entity_poly.entity_id
_entity_poly.type
_entity_poly.pdbx_seq_one_letter_code
_entity_poly.pdbx_strand_id
1 'polypeptide(L)'
;MLGPYLNGGKVGVIGYSAGGETALILSGARPDLDRLRKYCLERPNDADACKTHGVLIADRSELVPEADQRVGAVMLMAPLSLLFGRHALAGVQVPALIYSGDSDQLVAVDRNAEALARKLPVTPDYRLLAGAGHFVFMAHCDAEQSVRMPALCKDAAGVDRRHIHHSLQREAAVFFSQALGAPQPAERSAASGAPRQQQR
;
A
#
# COMPACT_ATOMS: atom_id res chain seq x y z
N MET A 1 20.06 -2.71 21.45
CA MET A 1 20.12 -3.67 20.32
C MET A 1 18.73 -4.24 20.08
N LEU A 2 18.21 -4.17 18.84
CA LEU A 2 16.86 -4.66 18.47
C LEU A 2 16.83 -6.13 18.03
N GLY A 3 18.01 -6.75 17.82
CA GLY A 3 18.15 -8.09 17.24
C GLY A 3 17.22 -9.18 17.81
N PRO A 4 17.01 -9.28 19.13
CA PRO A 4 16.12 -10.30 19.71
C PRO A 4 14.63 -10.08 19.39
N TYR A 5 14.26 -8.89 18.89
CA TYR A 5 12.87 -8.55 18.54
C TYR A 5 12.61 -8.59 17.03
N LEU A 6 13.62 -8.90 16.24
CA LEU A 6 13.50 -8.95 14.77
C LEU A 6 13.44 -10.40 14.31
N ASN A 7 12.39 -10.72 13.57
CA ASN A 7 12.34 -11.96 12.80
C ASN A 7 13.15 -11.75 11.51
N GLY A 8 14.44 -12.13 11.51
CA GLY A 8 15.32 -11.95 10.36
C GLY A 8 14.99 -12.83 9.15
N GLY A 9 14.06 -13.77 9.27
CA GLY A 9 13.73 -14.71 8.21
C GLY A 9 12.69 -14.20 7.20
N LYS A 10 11.76 -13.33 7.64
CA LYS A 10 10.70 -12.78 6.78
C LYS A 10 10.37 -11.35 7.17
N VAL A 11 10.06 -10.52 6.16
CA VAL A 11 9.64 -9.13 6.34
C VAL A 11 8.35 -8.86 5.58
N GLY A 12 7.50 -8.00 6.15
CA GLY A 12 6.37 -7.40 5.47
C GLY A 12 6.79 -6.05 4.88
N VAL A 13 6.29 -5.72 3.70
CA VAL A 13 6.56 -4.43 3.05
C VAL A 13 5.26 -3.66 2.91
N ILE A 14 5.27 -2.39 3.31
CA ILE A 14 4.16 -1.46 3.09
C ILE A 14 4.58 -0.43 2.06
N GLY A 15 3.79 -0.29 1.00
CA GLY A 15 4.04 0.68 -0.07
C GLY A 15 2.84 1.57 -0.33
N TYR A 16 3.07 2.89 -0.41
CA TYR A 16 2.06 3.88 -0.75
C TYR A 16 2.41 4.55 -2.09
N SER A 17 1.42 4.71 -2.99
CA SER A 17 1.58 5.35 -4.29
C SER A 17 2.74 4.74 -5.09
N ALA A 18 3.77 5.49 -5.49
CA ALA A 18 4.99 4.99 -6.12
C ALA A 18 5.76 3.99 -5.22
N GLY A 19 5.64 4.10 -3.88
CA GLY A 19 6.15 3.08 -2.96
C GLY A 19 5.49 1.71 -3.14
N GLY A 20 4.27 1.67 -3.70
CA GLY A 20 3.62 0.43 -4.12
C GLY A 20 4.35 -0.28 -5.25
N GLU A 21 4.88 0.46 -6.23
CA GLU A 21 5.75 -0.10 -7.28
C GLU A 21 7.00 -0.73 -6.68
N THR A 22 7.65 0.00 -5.75
CA THR A 22 8.84 -0.50 -5.05
C THR A 22 8.53 -1.78 -4.29
N ALA A 23 7.42 -1.83 -3.56
CA ALA A 23 6.99 -3.03 -2.82
C ALA A 23 6.74 -4.22 -3.75
N LEU A 24 6.13 -3.99 -4.91
CA LEU A 24 5.90 -5.02 -5.93
C LEU A 24 7.23 -5.53 -6.52
N ILE A 25 8.17 -4.63 -6.82
CA ILE A 25 9.50 -5.00 -7.34
C ILE A 25 10.25 -5.84 -6.30
N LEU A 26 10.29 -5.41 -5.05
CA LEU A 26 10.92 -6.17 -3.97
C LEU A 26 10.30 -7.56 -3.78
N SER A 27 9.01 -7.73 -4.10
CA SER A 27 8.32 -9.02 -4.03
C SER A 27 8.38 -9.85 -5.30
N GLY A 28 9.09 -9.40 -6.34
CA GLY A 28 9.35 -10.17 -7.55
C GLY A 28 8.68 -9.67 -8.83
N ALA A 29 8.03 -8.49 -8.80
CA ALA A 29 7.54 -7.87 -10.03
C ALA A 29 8.70 -7.32 -10.87
N ARG A 30 8.52 -7.37 -12.19
CA ARG A 30 9.47 -6.82 -13.16
C ARG A 30 8.84 -5.64 -13.88
N PRO A 31 9.33 -4.40 -13.67
CA PRO A 31 8.76 -3.22 -14.32
C PRO A 31 8.98 -3.26 -15.83
N ASP A 32 7.97 -2.85 -16.58
CA ASP A 32 7.99 -2.74 -18.03
C ASP A 32 7.80 -1.26 -18.43
N LEU A 33 8.91 -0.58 -18.68
CA LEU A 33 8.91 0.84 -19.03
C LEU A 33 8.33 1.09 -20.43
N ASP A 34 8.45 0.13 -21.35
CA ASP A 34 7.86 0.24 -22.70
C ASP A 34 6.33 0.19 -22.64
N ARG A 35 5.80 -0.59 -21.71
CA ARG A 35 4.35 -0.61 -21.42
C ARG A 35 3.86 0.75 -20.96
N LEU A 36 4.58 1.42 -20.07
CA LEU A 36 4.21 2.75 -19.60
C LEU A 36 4.30 3.78 -20.72
N ARG A 37 5.38 3.73 -21.50
CA ARG A 37 5.55 4.61 -22.66
C ARG A 37 4.40 4.45 -23.65
N LYS A 38 4.02 3.23 -23.98
CA LYS A 38 2.87 2.92 -24.85
C LYS A 38 1.57 3.44 -24.27
N TYR A 39 1.34 3.22 -22.97
CA TYR A 39 0.17 3.75 -22.26
C TYR A 39 0.06 5.27 -22.40
N CYS A 40 1.16 6.01 -22.23
CA CYS A 40 1.18 7.46 -22.31
C CYS A 40 1.00 7.99 -23.75
N LEU A 41 1.45 7.25 -24.75
CA LEU A 41 1.18 7.56 -26.15
C LEU A 41 -0.31 7.39 -26.50
N GLU A 42 -0.96 6.37 -25.96
CA GLU A 42 -2.38 6.10 -26.17
C GLU A 42 -3.30 7.03 -25.33
N ARG A 43 -2.80 7.56 -24.23
CA ARG A 43 -3.54 8.39 -23.25
C ARG A 43 -2.78 9.64 -22.84
N PRO A 44 -2.51 10.56 -23.78
CA PRO A 44 -1.71 11.75 -23.49
C PRO A 44 -2.33 12.70 -22.47
N ASN A 45 -3.64 12.58 -22.24
CA ASN A 45 -4.38 13.39 -21.27
C ASN A 45 -4.31 12.86 -19.83
N ASP A 46 -3.74 11.68 -19.60
CA ASP A 46 -3.45 11.15 -18.26
C ASP A 46 -2.16 11.79 -17.74
N ALA A 47 -2.28 13.08 -17.40
CA ALA A 47 -1.14 13.93 -17.10
C ALA A 47 -0.37 13.45 -15.86
N ASP A 48 -1.08 12.91 -14.85
CA ASP A 48 -0.44 12.53 -13.59
C ASP A 48 0.42 11.27 -13.78
N ALA A 49 -0.11 10.25 -14.45
CA ALA A 49 0.67 9.07 -14.78
C ALA A 49 1.84 9.39 -15.73
N CYS A 50 1.62 10.27 -16.72
CA CYS A 50 2.55 10.43 -17.83
C CYS A 50 3.56 11.56 -17.62
N LYS A 51 3.27 12.59 -16.84
CA LYS A 51 4.27 13.62 -16.48
C LYS A 51 5.39 13.06 -15.60
N THR A 52 5.03 12.19 -14.68
CA THR A 52 5.97 11.65 -13.71
C THR A 52 6.75 10.46 -14.26
N HIS A 53 6.11 9.60 -15.05
CA HIS A 53 6.66 8.32 -15.48
C HIS A 53 6.92 8.22 -16.98
N GLY A 54 6.26 9.01 -17.82
CA GLY A 54 6.42 8.95 -19.28
C GLY A 54 7.79 9.42 -19.78
N VAL A 55 8.57 10.07 -18.93
CA VAL A 55 9.93 10.57 -19.20
C VAL A 55 11.00 9.67 -18.58
N LEU A 56 10.62 8.60 -17.85
CA LEU A 56 11.60 7.67 -17.27
C LEU A 56 12.32 6.94 -18.40
N ILE A 57 13.58 7.25 -18.54
CA ILE A 57 14.52 6.53 -19.41
C ILE A 57 15.27 5.57 -18.51
N ALA A 58 15.26 4.28 -18.84
CA ALA A 58 16.18 3.36 -18.21
C ALA A 58 17.60 3.69 -18.72
N ASP A 59 18.34 4.44 -17.93
CA ASP A 59 19.74 4.77 -18.21
C ASP A 59 20.67 3.57 -17.98
N ARG A 60 20.16 2.54 -17.31
CA ARG A 60 20.86 1.31 -16.94
C ARG A 60 19.98 0.09 -17.22
N SER A 61 19.80 -0.21 -18.50
CA SER A 61 18.95 -1.33 -18.96
C SER A 61 19.47 -2.71 -18.53
N GLU A 62 20.75 -2.81 -18.13
CA GLU A 62 21.35 -4.02 -17.60
C GLU A 62 20.96 -4.33 -16.14
N LEU A 63 20.40 -3.35 -15.42
CA LEU A 63 19.92 -3.55 -14.06
C LEU A 63 18.55 -4.23 -14.08
N VAL A 64 18.57 -5.53 -13.89
CA VAL A 64 17.34 -6.31 -13.66
C VAL A 64 17.08 -6.35 -12.16
N PRO A 65 15.97 -5.79 -11.66
CA PRO A 65 15.67 -5.85 -10.25
C PRO A 65 15.47 -7.30 -9.80
N GLU A 66 16.10 -7.65 -8.68
CA GLU A 66 15.94 -8.95 -8.05
C GLU A 66 14.97 -8.85 -6.87
N ALA A 67 14.14 -9.89 -6.69
CA ALA A 67 13.27 -10.00 -5.54
C ALA A 67 14.07 -10.22 -4.25
N ASP A 68 13.69 -9.53 -3.19
CA ASP A 68 14.22 -9.85 -1.85
C ASP A 68 13.47 -11.07 -1.31
N GLN A 69 14.16 -12.20 -1.19
CA GLN A 69 13.59 -13.48 -0.76
C GLN A 69 13.04 -13.45 0.68
N ARG A 70 13.35 -12.41 1.44
CA ARG A 70 12.79 -12.21 2.79
C ARG A 70 11.39 -11.62 2.74
N VAL A 71 10.99 -10.97 1.65
CA VAL A 71 9.63 -10.42 1.54
C VAL A 71 8.62 -11.55 1.56
N GLY A 72 7.82 -11.59 2.60
CA GLY A 72 6.80 -12.62 2.83
C GLY A 72 5.36 -12.12 2.69
N ALA A 73 5.14 -10.82 2.64
CA ALA A 73 3.82 -10.21 2.41
C ALA A 73 3.96 -8.75 2.03
N VAL A 74 2.98 -8.20 1.31
CA VAL A 74 2.94 -6.78 0.93
C VAL A 74 1.60 -6.15 1.27
N MET A 75 1.62 -4.92 1.80
CA MET A 75 0.45 -4.06 1.94
C MET A 75 0.62 -2.85 1.04
N LEU A 76 -0.32 -2.61 0.15
CA LEU A 76 -0.25 -1.60 -0.88
C LEU A 76 -1.39 -0.59 -0.69
N MET A 77 -1.06 0.69 -0.59
CA MET A 77 -2.03 1.77 -0.42
C MET A 77 -1.99 2.69 -1.64
N ALA A 78 -3.10 2.81 -2.36
CA ALA A 78 -3.19 3.54 -3.61
C ALA A 78 -1.99 3.28 -4.55
N PRO A 79 -1.65 1.99 -4.81
CA PRO A 79 -0.41 1.66 -5.51
C PRO A 79 -0.44 2.15 -6.96
N LEU A 80 0.65 2.77 -7.39
CA LEU A 80 0.90 2.97 -8.81
C LEU A 80 1.33 1.62 -9.41
N SER A 81 0.71 1.18 -10.50
CA SER A 81 0.95 -0.16 -11.04
C SER A 81 0.88 -0.27 -12.56
N LEU A 82 0.85 0.85 -13.26
CA LEU A 82 0.78 0.90 -14.72
C LEU A 82 1.94 0.18 -15.42
N LEU A 83 3.11 0.14 -14.77
CA LEU A 83 4.31 -0.55 -15.24
C LEU A 83 4.14 -2.07 -15.36
N PHE A 84 3.13 -2.65 -14.68
CA PHE A 84 3.05 -4.09 -14.54
C PHE A 84 1.94 -4.69 -15.38
N GLY A 85 2.33 -5.45 -16.39
CA GLY A 85 1.48 -6.42 -17.06
C GLY A 85 1.35 -7.72 -16.24
N ARG A 86 0.49 -8.65 -16.66
CA ARG A 86 0.30 -9.95 -15.97
C ARG A 86 1.61 -10.75 -15.87
N HIS A 87 2.39 -10.79 -16.94
CA HIS A 87 3.69 -11.49 -16.94
C HIS A 87 4.71 -10.81 -16.03
N ALA A 88 4.67 -9.50 -15.94
CA ALA A 88 5.54 -8.72 -15.07
C ALA A 88 5.29 -9.00 -13.57
N LEU A 89 4.08 -9.43 -13.23
CA LEU A 89 3.66 -9.76 -11.86
C LEU A 89 3.81 -11.25 -11.51
N ALA A 90 4.19 -12.10 -12.45
CA ALA A 90 4.24 -13.56 -12.26
C ALA A 90 5.14 -13.98 -11.09
N GLY A 91 6.17 -13.19 -10.76
CA GLY A 91 7.07 -13.44 -9.63
C GLY A 91 6.49 -13.06 -8.25
N VAL A 92 5.39 -12.32 -8.19
CA VAL A 92 4.79 -11.87 -6.93
C VAL A 92 3.91 -12.98 -6.38
N GLN A 93 4.52 -13.89 -5.59
CA GLN A 93 3.86 -15.09 -5.06
C GLN A 93 3.48 -14.94 -3.58
N VAL A 94 3.64 -13.76 -3.01
CA VAL A 94 3.34 -13.47 -1.61
C VAL A 94 1.93 -12.94 -1.43
N PRO A 95 1.29 -13.14 -0.25
CA PRO A 95 0.03 -12.50 0.08
C PRO A 95 0.10 -10.98 -0.07
N ALA A 96 -0.96 -10.39 -0.61
CA ALA A 96 -1.08 -8.95 -0.78
C ALA A 96 -2.39 -8.42 -0.17
N LEU A 97 -2.30 -7.31 0.56
CA LEU A 97 -3.42 -6.52 1.05
C LEU A 97 -3.40 -5.18 0.31
N ILE A 98 -4.44 -4.86 -0.43
CA ILE A 98 -4.50 -3.66 -1.28
C ILE A 98 -5.61 -2.74 -0.79
N TYR A 99 -5.28 -1.47 -0.58
CA TYR A 99 -6.22 -0.39 -0.31
C TYR A 99 -6.22 0.63 -1.43
N SER A 100 -7.39 1.16 -1.75
CA SER A 100 -7.56 2.28 -2.68
C SER A 100 -8.73 3.14 -2.25
N GLY A 101 -8.70 4.42 -2.56
CA GLY A 101 -9.86 5.30 -2.42
C GLY A 101 -10.61 5.39 -3.76
N ASP A 102 -11.93 5.28 -3.77
CA ASP A 102 -12.72 5.34 -5.01
C ASP A 102 -12.74 6.73 -5.66
N SER A 103 -12.37 7.75 -4.88
CA SER A 103 -12.26 9.15 -5.33
C SER A 103 -10.81 9.59 -5.56
N ASP A 104 -9.88 8.63 -5.73
CA ASP A 104 -8.49 8.92 -6.07
C ASP A 104 -8.36 9.43 -7.50
N GLN A 105 -8.06 10.73 -7.63
CA GLN A 105 -7.92 11.41 -8.92
C GLN A 105 -6.47 11.42 -9.44
N LEU A 106 -5.49 11.04 -8.60
CA LEU A 106 -4.08 11.00 -8.98
C LEU A 106 -3.69 9.62 -9.51
N VAL A 107 -4.15 8.57 -8.85
CA VAL A 107 -3.87 7.18 -9.23
C VAL A 107 -5.20 6.49 -9.53
N ALA A 108 -5.68 6.62 -10.75
CA ALA A 108 -6.98 6.09 -11.16
C ALA A 108 -7.12 4.60 -10.79
N VAL A 109 -8.14 4.32 -9.99
CA VAL A 109 -8.36 3.02 -9.33
C VAL A 109 -8.50 1.88 -10.32
N ASP A 110 -9.30 2.09 -11.38
CA ASP A 110 -9.61 1.10 -12.42
C ASP A 110 -8.37 0.60 -13.16
N ARG A 111 -7.37 1.47 -13.33
CA ARG A 111 -6.13 1.22 -14.07
C ARG A 111 -4.98 0.77 -13.18
N ASN A 112 -5.05 1.07 -11.90
CA ASN A 112 -4.01 0.75 -10.91
C ASN A 112 -4.46 -0.35 -9.95
N ALA A 113 -5.01 -0.03 -8.79
CA ALA A 113 -5.30 -0.98 -7.72
C ALA A 113 -6.24 -2.12 -8.16
N GLU A 114 -7.30 -1.78 -8.85
CA GLU A 114 -8.28 -2.76 -9.36
C GLU A 114 -7.69 -3.64 -10.47
N ALA A 115 -6.98 -3.02 -11.42
CA ALA A 115 -6.29 -3.77 -12.47
C ALA A 115 -5.17 -4.63 -11.89
N LEU A 116 -4.45 -4.17 -10.86
CA LEU A 116 -3.43 -4.93 -10.15
C LEU A 116 -4.05 -6.16 -9.48
N ALA A 117 -5.14 -5.97 -8.73
CA ALA A 117 -5.82 -7.07 -8.04
C ALA A 117 -6.25 -8.20 -8.99
N ARG A 118 -6.67 -7.85 -10.21
CA ARG A 118 -7.02 -8.85 -11.26
C ARG A 118 -5.82 -9.54 -11.92
N LYS A 119 -4.62 -8.97 -11.80
CA LYS A 119 -3.41 -9.47 -12.48
C LYS A 119 -2.50 -10.27 -11.58
N LEU A 120 -2.53 -10.03 -10.27
CA LEU A 120 -1.70 -10.75 -9.32
C LEU A 120 -1.96 -12.26 -9.38
N PRO A 121 -0.91 -13.11 -9.33
CA PRO A 121 -1.04 -14.56 -9.39
C PRO A 121 -1.72 -15.12 -8.14
N VAL A 122 -1.49 -14.51 -6.98
CA VAL A 122 -2.18 -14.80 -5.72
C VAL A 122 -3.28 -13.76 -5.54
N THR A 123 -4.52 -14.21 -5.37
CA THR A 123 -5.67 -13.31 -5.16
C THR A 123 -5.44 -12.45 -3.92
N PRO A 124 -5.39 -11.12 -4.05
CA PRO A 124 -5.16 -10.25 -2.90
C PRO A 124 -6.44 -9.99 -2.10
N ASP A 125 -6.28 -9.62 -0.85
CA ASP A 125 -7.31 -8.91 -0.12
C ASP A 125 -7.40 -7.47 -0.65
N TYR A 126 -8.54 -7.11 -1.26
CA TYR A 126 -8.75 -5.77 -1.83
C TYR A 126 -9.82 -5.00 -1.07
N ARG A 127 -9.51 -3.77 -0.69
CA ARG A 127 -10.38 -2.85 0.06
C ARG A 127 -10.50 -1.53 -0.69
N LEU A 128 -11.72 -1.18 -1.07
CA LEU A 128 -12.05 0.12 -1.66
C LEU A 128 -12.70 1.01 -0.61
N LEU A 129 -12.10 2.17 -0.35
CA LEU A 129 -12.56 3.14 0.65
C LEU A 129 -13.45 4.19 -0.02
N ALA A 130 -14.72 4.21 0.37
CA ALA A 130 -15.71 5.11 -0.21
C ALA A 130 -15.38 6.59 0.07
N GLY A 131 -15.42 7.43 -0.95
CA GLY A 131 -15.14 8.85 -0.91
C GLY A 131 -13.70 9.25 -0.67
N ALA A 132 -12.80 8.28 -0.40
CA ALA A 132 -11.42 8.55 -0.09
C ALA A 132 -10.61 8.93 -1.33
N GLY A 133 -9.82 10.00 -1.22
CA GLY A 133 -8.85 10.43 -2.24
C GLY A 133 -7.46 9.84 -1.99
N HIS A 134 -6.52 10.19 -2.87
CA HIS A 134 -5.14 9.69 -2.82
C HIS A 134 -4.47 9.92 -1.46
N PHE A 135 -4.58 11.14 -0.94
CA PHE A 135 -3.84 11.59 0.24
C PHE A 135 -4.43 11.12 1.58
N VAL A 136 -5.53 10.37 1.58
CA VAL A 136 -6.11 9.81 2.81
C VAL A 136 -5.13 8.90 3.56
N PHE A 137 -4.19 8.29 2.85
CA PHE A 137 -3.16 7.40 3.40
C PHE A 137 -1.96 8.12 4.01
N MET A 138 -1.84 9.43 3.80
CA MET A 138 -0.78 10.25 4.42
C MET A 138 -1.10 10.58 5.86
N ALA A 139 -0.06 10.85 6.65
CA ALA A 139 -0.20 11.28 8.03
C ALA A 139 -1.13 12.49 8.18
N HIS A 140 -1.71 12.64 9.38
CA HIS A 140 -2.51 13.81 9.70
C HIS A 140 -1.64 15.07 9.69
N CYS A 141 -2.20 16.13 9.10
CA CYS A 141 -1.59 17.44 9.12
C CYS A 141 -1.87 18.15 10.45
N ASP A 142 -0.93 18.93 10.90
CA ASP A 142 -1.16 19.96 11.93
C ASP A 142 -1.87 21.19 11.34
N ALA A 143 -2.13 22.19 12.18
CA ALA A 143 -2.85 23.41 11.77
C ALA A 143 -2.06 24.21 10.72
N GLU A 144 -0.73 24.31 10.86
CA GLU A 144 0.13 25.04 9.92
C GLU A 144 0.17 24.33 8.56
N GLN A 145 0.39 23.01 8.55
CA GLN A 145 0.40 22.18 7.34
C GLN A 145 -0.94 22.25 6.62
N SER A 146 -2.06 22.24 7.36
CA SER A 146 -3.41 22.33 6.78
C SER A 146 -3.67 23.63 6.05
N VAL A 147 -3.05 24.73 6.50
CA VAL A 147 -3.11 26.03 5.81
C VAL A 147 -2.18 26.07 4.59
N ARG A 148 -0.95 25.55 4.75
CA ARG A 148 0.08 25.62 3.69
C ARG A 148 -0.14 24.64 2.55
N MET A 149 -0.72 23.46 2.84
CA MET A 149 -0.88 22.36 1.88
C MET A 149 -2.30 21.77 1.93
N PRO A 150 -3.36 22.57 1.71
CA PRO A 150 -4.74 22.13 1.88
C PRO A 150 -5.09 20.93 0.98
N ALA A 151 -4.49 20.83 -0.20
CA ALA A 151 -4.71 19.70 -1.12
C ALA A 151 -4.27 18.35 -0.55
N LEU A 152 -3.26 18.31 0.32
CA LEU A 152 -2.78 17.09 0.98
C LEU A 152 -3.53 16.79 2.27
N CYS A 153 -4.01 17.83 2.93
CA CYS A 153 -4.48 17.78 4.31
C CYS A 153 -6.00 17.68 4.43
N LYS A 154 -6.75 18.09 3.40
CA LYS A 154 -8.21 18.16 3.43
C LYS A 154 -8.81 16.95 2.70
N ASP A 155 -9.52 16.14 3.42
CA ASP A 155 -10.31 15.05 2.84
C ASP A 155 -11.70 15.53 2.41
N ALA A 156 -12.38 14.73 1.59
CA ALA A 156 -13.75 14.98 1.19
C ALA A 156 -14.71 14.92 2.39
N ALA A 157 -15.87 15.56 2.27
CA ALA A 157 -16.89 15.50 3.31
C ALA A 157 -17.31 14.05 3.60
N GLY A 158 -17.37 13.69 4.88
CA GLY A 158 -17.71 12.34 5.33
C GLY A 158 -16.52 11.35 5.40
N VAL A 159 -15.34 11.73 4.94
CA VAL A 159 -14.13 10.92 5.07
C VAL A 159 -13.41 11.24 6.38
N ASP A 160 -13.33 10.27 7.26
CA ASP A 160 -12.60 10.37 8.53
C ASP A 160 -11.23 9.66 8.40
N ARG A 161 -10.19 10.44 8.08
CA ARG A 161 -8.81 9.93 7.94
C ARG A 161 -8.32 9.24 9.21
N ARG A 162 -8.69 9.74 10.41
CA ARG A 162 -8.26 9.12 11.68
C ARG A 162 -8.84 7.73 11.84
N HIS A 163 -10.13 7.60 11.57
CA HIS A 163 -10.81 6.31 11.62
C HIS A 163 -10.20 5.33 10.60
N ILE A 164 -9.97 5.78 9.38
CA ILE A 164 -9.32 4.99 8.33
C ILE A 164 -7.95 4.52 8.79
N HIS A 165 -7.09 5.39 9.32
CA HIS A 165 -5.76 5.02 9.81
C HIS A 165 -5.80 4.01 10.95
N HIS A 166 -6.73 4.15 11.90
CA HIS A 166 -6.93 3.15 12.95
C HIS A 166 -7.31 1.78 12.39
N SER A 167 -8.15 1.74 11.36
CA SER A 167 -8.53 0.50 10.69
C SER A 167 -7.36 -0.10 9.93
N LEU A 168 -6.62 0.70 9.16
CA LEU A 168 -5.41 0.29 8.45
C LEU A 168 -4.36 -0.33 9.39
N GLN A 169 -4.12 0.31 10.55
CA GLN A 169 -3.15 -0.19 11.54
C GLN A 169 -3.54 -1.56 12.09
N ARG A 170 -4.82 -1.74 12.44
CA ARG A 170 -5.33 -3.03 12.95
C ARG A 170 -5.27 -4.11 11.87
N GLU A 171 -5.75 -3.82 10.67
CA GLU A 171 -5.77 -4.78 9.57
C GLU A 171 -4.35 -5.14 9.12
N ALA A 172 -3.42 -4.17 9.07
CA ALA A 172 -2.01 -4.43 8.80
C ALA A 172 -1.39 -5.37 9.84
N ALA A 173 -1.66 -5.14 11.13
CA ALA A 173 -1.14 -6.00 12.20
C ALA A 173 -1.66 -7.44 12.07
N VAL A 174 -2.94 -7.63 11.81
CA VAL A 174 -3.54 -8.93 11.61
C VAL A 174 -2.97 -9.61 10.35
N PHE A 175 -2.96 -8.90 9.23
CA PHE A 175 -2.48 -9.41 7.95
C PHE A 175 -1.03 -9.87 8.02
N PHE A 176 -0.13 -9.03 8.53
CA PHE A 176 1.28 -9.40 8.63
C PHE A 176 1.53 -10.49 9.67
N SER A 177 0.80 -10.51 10.80
CA SER A 177 0.91 -11.60 11.78
C SER A 177 0.54 -12.95 11.15
N GLN A 178 -0.52 -13.00 10.37
CA GLN A 178 -0.96 -14.21 9.68
C GLN A 178 0.03 -14.62 8.57
N ALA A 179 0.39 -13.67 7.70
CA ALA A 179 1.22 -13.95 6.53
C ALA A 179 2.68 -14.30 6.90
N LEU A 180 3.22 -13.72 7.97
CA LEU A 180 4.61 -13.93 8.39
C LEU A 180 4.77 -14.99 9.50
N GLY A 181 3.65 -15.55 9.99
CA GLY A 181 3.67 -16.54 11.07
C GLY A 181 4.11 -15.97 12.43
N ALA A 182 3.94 -14.65 12.64
CA ALA A 182 4.19 -14.03 13.94
C ALA A 182 3.03 -14.33 14.91
N PRO A 183 3.28 -14.44 16.23
CA PRO A 183 2.20 -14.53 17.21
C PRO A 183 1.27 -13.32 17.08
N GLN A 184 -0.04 -13.56 17.02
CA GLN A 184 -1.00 -12.45 17.04
C GLN A 184 -0.85 -11.67 18.34
N PRO A 185 -0.94 -10.32 18.31
CA PRO A 185 -1.02 -9.54 19.54
C PRO A 185 -2.21 -10.05 20.34
N ALA A 186 -1.96 -10.54 21.56
CA ALA A 186 -3.04 -10.97 22.43
C ALA A 186 -4.02 -9.80 22.56
N GLU A 187 -5.30 -10.04 22.25
CA GLU A 187 -6.36 -9.09 22.58
C GLU A 187 -6.21 -8.77 24.05
N ARG A 188 -5.94 -7.51 24.38
CA ARG A 188 -5.96 -7.08 25.78
C ARG A 188 -7.38 -7.23 26.25
N SER A 189 -7.66 -8.37 26.89
CA SER A 189 -8.88 -8.58 27.63
C SER A 189 -9.01 -7.40 28.59
N ALA A 190 -10.05 -6.61 28.41
CA ALA A 190 -10.45 -5.59 29.37
C ALA A 190 -10.83 -6.33 30.64
N ALA A 191 -9.87 -6.52 31.52
CA ALA A 191 -10.09 -7.05 32.85
C ALA A 191 -11.02 -6.06 33.56
N SER A 192 -12.30 -6.43 33.60
CA SER A 192 -13.32 -5.78 34.42
C SER A 192 -12.85 -5.82 35.87
N GLY A 193 -12.43 -4.66 36.37
CA GLY A 193 -12.15 -4.46 37.78
C GLY A 193 -13.46 -4.62 38.56
N ALA A 194 -13.66 -5.77 39.15
CA ALA A 194 -14.68 -5.93 40.19
C ALA A 194 -14.15 -5.26 41.46
N PRO A 195 -14.94 -4.39 42.13
CA PRO A 195 -14.52 -3.78 43.37
C PRO A 195 -14.49 -4.84 44.50
N ARG A 196 -13.34 -4.97 45.15
CA ARG A 196 -13.25 -5.75 46.40
C ARG A 196 -14.16 -5.10 47.43
N GLN A 197 -15.22 -5.77 47.81
CA GLN A 197 -15.96 -5.45 49.01
C GLN A 197 -15.09 -5.79 50.21
N GLN A 198 -14.73 -4.76 51.01
CA GLN A 198 -14.20 -4.91 52.32
C GLN A 198 -15.34 -5.38 53.26
N GLN A 199 -15.22 -6.60 53.75
CA GLN A 199 -16.00 -7.05 54.91
C GLN A 199 -15.25 -6.67 56.18
N ARG A 200 -15.94 -5.97 57.04
CA ARG A 200 -15.58 -5.74 58.45
C ARG A 200 -15.92 -6.98 59.29
#